data_3910a0577a402962b4dbd63fee8b9faf
#
_entry.id   3910a0577a402962b4dbd63fee8b9faf
#
_cell.length_a   1.000
_cell.length_b   1.000
_cell.length_c   1.000
_cell.angle_alpha   90.00
_cell.angle_beta   90.00
_cell.angle_gamma   90.00
#
_symmetry.space_group_name_H-M   'P 1'
#
loop_
_entity.id
_entity.type
_entity.pdbx_description
1 polymer ?
#
loop_
_entity_poly.entity_id
_entity_poly.type
_entity_poly.pdbx_seq_one_letter_code
_entity_poly.pdbx_strand_id
1 'polypeptide(L)'
;RDLVRSRGLGDVYKRQEYLSDNTRFSEICNYVLFDGEKVIKPEDLKECDTTEVLSVFGIDKKQIVKQKWRDLLKGVSVKYTESVYIVLMGIEAQTDVHYSMPVKTMIYDAMNYGEQVNEAKKQHQKNKDYKSSDEFLSGFTLEDRLTPVITITLYLGTKNWDGPRSLVEMMPHMDERFRPFINDYRINLLNPLEITDFSKFKTGLKPLFEVLKNASDEGKLNDLITKDETFTRVDVETVAAINLFAGTDIKYDEKEEVVNMCKAWDDHKKRGIQEGIQQGMQQGIQQGIQQGMQQGRCLEVYSLVQDGIL
;
A
#
# COMPACT_ATOMS: atom_id res chain seq x y z
N ARG A 1 -22.98 8.56 -1.27
CA ARG A 1 -22.08 7.65 -2.03
C ARG A 1 -20.91 8.38 -2.65
N ASP A 2 -21.05 9.62 -3.14
CA ASP A 2 -19.98 10.37 -3.83
C ASP A 2 -18.92 10.94 -2.87
N LEU A 3 -19.30 11.29 -1.64
CA LEU A 3 -18.35 11.77 -0.61
C LEU A 3 -17.38 10.66 -0.11
N VAL A 4 -17.82 9.41 -0.10
CA VAL A 4 -16.96 8.26 0.26
C VAL A 4 -15.99 7.94 -0.88
N ARG A 5 -16.44 8.08 -2.15
CA ARG A 5 -15.57 7.92 -3.32
C ARG A 5 -14.50 9.02 -3.43
N SER A 6 -14.85 10.27 -3.13
CA SER A 6 -13.89 11.39 -3.20
C SER A 6 -12.83 11.33 -2.10
N ARG A 7 -13.19 10.87 -0.88
CA ARG A 7 -12.22 10.61 0.20
C ARG A 7 -11.26 9.48 -0.19
N GLY A 8 -11.76 8.37 -0.71
CA GLY A 8 -10.93 7.26 -1.15
C GLY A 8 -9.93 7.60 -2.27
N LEU A 9 -10.30 8.48 -3.21
CA LEU A 9 -9.39 8.96 -4.26
C LEU A 9 -8.28 9.85 -3.68
N GLY A 10 -8.61 10.78 -2.77
CA GLY A 10 -7.61 11.63 -2.09
C GLY A 10 -6.59 10.81 -1.30
N ASP A 11 -7.03 9.75 -0.65
CA ASP A 11 -6.17 8.85 0.12
C ASP A 11 -5.22 8.05 -0.78
N VAL A 12 -5.67 7.61 -1.96
CA VAL A 12 -4.83 6.93 -2.96
C VAL A 12 -3.72 7.86 -3.47
N TYR A 13 -4.05 9.13 -3.77
CA TYR A 13 -3.04 10.11 -4.21
C TYR A 13 -1.99 10.38 -3.12
N LYS A 14 -2.39 10.57 -1.88
CA LYS A 14 -1.46 10.80 -0.76
C LYS A 14 -0.53 9.60 -0.53
N ARG A 15 -1.06 8.37 -0.67
CA ARG A 15 -0.25 7.14 -0.60
C ARG A 15 0.82 7.11 -1.67
N GLN A 16 0.43 7.39 -2.91
CA GLN A 16 1.34 7.41 -4.05
C GLN A 16 2.39 8.50 -3.90
N GLU A 17 2.00 9.69 -3.47
CA GLU A 17 2.90 10.81 -3.22
C GLU A 17 3.96 10.46 -2.19
N TYR A 18 3.56 9.91 -1.02
CA TYR A 18 4.50 9.50 0.03
C TYR A 18 5.51 8.44 -0.44
N LEU A 19 5.05 7.43 -1.19
CA LEU A 19 5.88 6.36 -1.69
C LEU A 19 6.67 6.72 -2.97
N SER A 20 6.29 7.81 -3.66
CA SER A 20 6.98 8.26 -4.87
C SER A 20 8.31 8.94 -4.59
N ASP A 21 8.57 9.37 -3.36
CA ASP A 21 9.87 9.88 -2.96
C ASP A 21 10.98 8.88 -3.27
N ASN A 22 12.01 9.32 -4.00
CA ASN A 22 13.07 8.44 -4.47
C ASN A 22 13.87 7.80 -3.33
N THR A 23 13.99 8.47 -2.19
CA THR A 23 14.73 7.95 -1.03
C THR A 23 13.98 6.78 -0.41
N ARG A 24 12.67 6.95 -0.18
CA ARG A 24 11.79 5.89 0.34
C ARG A 24 11.65 4.74 -0.65
N PHE A 25 11.47 5.06 -1.93
CA PHE A 25 11.38 4.05 -2.98
C PHE A 25 12.64 3.19 -3.07
N SER A 26 13.82 3.81 -3.11
CA SER A 26 15.09 3.09 -3.15
C SER A 26 15.32 2.23 -1.90
N GLU A 27 14.90 2.71 -0.73
CA GLU A 27 15.01 1.98 0.53
C GLU A 27 14.12 0.72 0.55
N ILE A 28 12.90 0.80 0.03
CA ILE A 28 12.01 -0.37 -0.16
C ILE A 28 12.66 -1.40 -1.09
N CYS A 29 13.18 -0.94 -2.24
CA CYS A 29 13.86 -1.82 -3.19
C CYS A 29 15.10 -2.46 -2.59
N ASN A 30 15.93 -1.68 -1.90
CA ASN A 30 17.13 -2.18 -1.23
C ASN A 30 16.80 -3.20 -0.14
N TYR A 31 15.76 -2.98 0.63
CA TYR A 31 15.35 -3.93 1.65
C TYR A 31 14.92 -5.27 1.05
N VAL A 32 14.08 -5.25 0.02
CA VAL A 32 13.52 -6.47 -0.57
C VAL A 32 14.55 -7.26 -1.37
N LEU A 33 15.41 -6.57 -2.14
CA LEU A 33 16.30 -7.20 -3.11
C LEU A 33 17.71 -7.44 -2.57
N PHE A 34 18.15 -6.59 -1.63
CA PHE A 34 19.56 -6.55 -1.17
C PHE A 34 19.66 -6.58 0.35
N ASP A 35 18.63 -7.07 1.03
CA ASP A 35 18.59 -7.19 2.50
C ASP A 35 18.93 -5.88 3.25
N GLY A 36 18.62 -4.74 2.64
CA GLY A 36 18.87 -3.39 3.18
C GLY A 36 20.24 -2.80 2.80
N GLU A 37 21.07 -3.49 2.03
CA GLU A 37 22.28 -2.90 1.46
C GLU A 37 21.92 -1.79 0.46
N LYS A 38 22.63 -0.66 0.53
CA LYS A 38 22.36 0.53 -0.31
C LYS A 38 22.96 0.36 -1.72
N VAL A 39 22.40 -0.54 -2.50
CA VAL A 39 22.79 -0.81 -3.90
C VAL A 39 22.10 0.18 -4.84
N ILE A 40 20.82 0.44 -4.65
CA ILE A 40 20.05 1.41 -5.41
C ILE A 40 20.06 2.75 -4.68
N LYS A 41 20.49 3.80 -5.37
CA LYS A 41 20.49 5.16 -4.83
C LYS A 41 19.30 5.95 -5.36
N PRO A 42 18.80 6.96 -4.61
CA PRO A 42 17.68 7.79 -5.06
C PRO A 42 17.91 8.47 -6.43
N GLU A 43 19.15 8.85 -6.71
CA GLU A 43 19.56 9.47 -7.97
C GLU A 43 19.57 8.52 -9.19
N ASP A 44 19.59 7.22 -8.94
CA ASP A 44 19.56 6.18 -9.99
C ASP A 44 18.13 5.90 -10.49
N LEU A 45 17.12 6.49 -9.83
CA LEU A 45 15.71 6.29 -10.12
C LEU A 45 15.19 7.32 -11.13
N LYS A 46 14.49 6.82 -12.16
CA LYS A 46 13.77 7.66 -13.13
C LYS A 46 12.31 7.25 -13.19
N GLU A 47 11.41 8.20 -13.16
CA GLU A 47 9.99 7.92 -13.30
C GLU A 47 9.68 7.36 -14.68
N CYS A 48 8.83 6.34 -14.72
CA CYS A 48 8.27 5.76 -15.93
C CYS A 48 6.75 5.96 -15.96
N ASP A 49 6.18 5.92 -17.16
CA ASP A 49 4.73 5.99 -17.31
C ASP A 49 4.09 4.72 -16.72
N THR A 50 3.17 4.92 -15.79
CA THR A 50 2.40 3.83 -15.17
C THR A 50 1.14 3.46 -15.97
N THR A 51 0.87 4.17 -17.05
CA THR A 51 -0.26 3.91 -17.96
C THR A 51 0.14 2.88 -19.01
N GLU A 52 0.05 1.62 -18.67
CA GLU A 52 0.39 0.52 -19.55
C GLU A 52 -0.77 0.24 -20.51
N VAL A 53 -0.47 0.12 -21.80
CA VAL A 53 -1.49 -0.09 -22.84
C VAL A 53 -1.32 -1.48 -23.46
N LEU A 54 -2.32 -2.33 -23.26
CA LEU A 54 -2.41 -3.65 -23.91
C LEU A 54 -2.74 -3.52 -25.41
N SER A 55 -1.80 -3.10 -26.23
CA SER A 55 -2.00 -3.07 -27.68
C SER A 55 -1.32 -4.22 -28.44
N VAL A 56 -0.54 -5.03 -27.75
CA VAL A 56 0.40 -5.98 -28.36
C VAL A 56 -0.30 -7.16 -29.03
N PHE A 57 -1.44 -7.62 -28.53
CA PHE A 57 -2.10 -8.83 -29.02
C PHE A 57 -3.47 -8.58 -29.67
N GLY A 58 -3.68 -7.41 -30.29
CA GLY A 58 -4.88 -7.13 -31.07
C GLY A 58 -6.14 -6.86 -30.24
N ILE A 59 -6.02 -6.60 -28.95
CA ILE A 59 -7.12 -6.19 -28.12
C ILE A 59 -7.47 -4.72 -28.41
N ASP A 60 -8.71 -4.45 -28.79
CA ASP A 60 -9.17 -3.13 -29.25
C ASP A 60 -8.97 -2.06 -28.18
N LYS A 61 -8.22 -1.00 -28.55
CA LYS A 61 -7.90 0.15 -27.69
C LYS A 61 -9.13 0.86 -27.09
N LYS A 62 -10.32 0.64 -27.65
CA LYS A 62 -11.56 1.27 -27.18
C LYS A 62 -12.13 0.68 -25.90
N GLN A 63 -11.75 -0.54 -25.53
CA GLN A 63 -12.24 -1.20 -24.31
C GLN A 63 -11.30 -1.05 -23.10
N ILE A 64 -10.06 -0.63 -23.32
CA ILE A 64 -9.10 -0.40 -22.24
C ILE A 64 -9.10 1.08 -21.92
N VAL A 65 -10.11 1.49 -21.17
CA VAL A 65 -10.18 2.81 -20.56
C VAL A 65 -8.96 2.98 -19.66
N LYS A 66 -8.24 4.10 -19.83
CA LYS A 66 -7.20 4.70 -18.98
C LYS A 66 -7.30 4.28 -17.50
N GLN A 67 -6.98 3.05 -17.19
CA GLN A 67 -6.90 2.58 -15.82
C GLN A 67 -5.43 2.56 -15.45
N LYS A 68 -5.09 3.32 -14.43
CA LYS A 68 -3.77 3.31 -13.84
C LYS A 68 -3.58 1.92 -13.21
N TRP A 69 -2.73 1.09 -13.81
CA TRP A 69 -2.60 -0.32 -13.45
C TRP A 69 -1.68 -0.54 -12.25
N ARG A 70 -0.70 0.32 -12.07
CA ARG A 70 0.29 0.30 -10.98
C ARG A 70 0.27 1.59 -10.20
N ASP A 71 0.59 1.50 -8.92
CA ASP A 71 0.75 2.70 -8.09
C ASP A 71 2.00 3.47 -8.50
N LEU A 72 3.14 2.81 -8.60
CA LEU A 72 4.42 3.43 -8.95
C LEU A 72 5.24 2.51 -9.85
N LEU A 73 5.91 3.09 -10.87
CA LEU A 73 6.86 2.42 -11.72
C LEU A 73 8.06 3.34 -11.97
N LYS A 74 9.26 2.86 -11.69
CA LYS A 74 10.50 3.59 -11.92
C LYS A 74 11.54 2.74 -12.65
N GLY A 75 12.25 3.35 -13.59
CA GLY A 75 13.45 2.79 -14.17
C GLY A 75 14.62 2.96 -13.21
N VAL A 76 15.39 1.91 -12.99
CA VAL A 76 16.54 1.89 -12.10
C VAL A 76 17.77 1.46 -12.87
N SER A 77 18.83 2.25 -12.80
CA SER A 77 20.16 1.85 -13.25
C SER A 77 20.90 1.20 -12.09
N VAL A 78 20.98 -0.13 -12.08
CA VAL A 78 21.70 -0.88 -11.06
C VAL A 78 23.10 -1.21 -11.53
N LYS A 79 24.12 -0.73 -10.82
CA LYS A 79 25.51 -1.11 -11.07
C LYS A 79 25.88 -2.28 -10.16
N TYR A 80 26.11 -3.44 -10.77
CA TYR A 80 26.57 -4.61 -10.05
C TYR A 80 27.90 -5.07 -10.64
N THR A 81 28.95 -5.04 -9.85
CA THR A 81 30.34 -5.26 -10.28
C THR A 81 30.76 -4.29 -11.41
N GLU A 82 31.13 -4.80 -12.59
CA GLU A 82 31.51 -3.99 -13.77
C GLU A 82 30.35 -3.78 -14.76
N SER A 83 29.19 -4.37 -14.49
CA SER A 83 28.03 -4.31 -15.38
C SER A 83 26.98 -3.33 -14.86
N VAL A 84 26.37 -2.56 -15.78
CA VAL A 84 25.22 -1.71 -15.49
C VAL A 84 23.99 -2.38 -16.06
N TYR A 85 23.01 -2.61 -15.21
CA TYR A 85 21.72 -3.16 -15.59
C TYR A 85 20.63 -2.11 -15.45
N ILE A 86 19.72 -2.07 -16.41
CA ILE A 86 18.47 -1.32 -16.26
C ILE A 86 17.40 -2.30 -15.81
N VAL A 87 16.63 -1.92 -14.81
CA VAL A 87 15.52 -2.71 -14.26
C VAL A 87 14.30 -1.80 -14.10
N LEU A 88 13.14 -2.28 -14.47
CA LEU A 88 11.88 -1.60 -14.14
C LEU A 88 11.40 -2.09 -12.79
N MET A 89 11.28 -1.16 -11.84
CA MET A 89 10.84 -1.44 -10.47
C MET A 89 9.46 -0.88 -10.24
N GLY A 90 8.51 -1.74 -9.89
CA GLY A 90 7.15 -1.36 -9.55
C GLY A 90 6.88 -1.54 -8.05
N ILE A 91 6.13 -0.61 -7.45
CA ILE A 91 5.55 -0.77 -6.13
C ILE A 91 4.04 -0.73 -6.26
N GLU A 92 3.38 -1.73 -5.67
CA GLU A 92 1.95 -1.84 -5.55
C GLU A 92 1.58 -1.82 -4.07
N ALA A 93 1.02 -0.69 -3.60
CA ALA A 93 0.68 -0.50 -2.19
C ALA A 93 -0.74 -1.00 -1.90
N GLN A 94 -0.88 -1.86 -0.90
CA GLN A 94 -2.14 -2.46 -0.48
C GLN A 94 -2.37 -2.22 1.01
N THR A 95 -3.58 -1.79 1.39
CA THR A 95 -4.00 -1.68 2.81
C THR A 95 -4.87 -2.85 3.25
N ASP A 96 -5.45 -3.54 2.28
CA ASP A 96 -6.23 -4.76 2.51
C ASP A 96 -5.60 -5.93 1.78
N VAL A 97 -5.83 -7.14 2.28
CA VAL A 97 -5.33 -8.35 1.62
C VAL A 97 -6.05 -8.54 0.28
N HIS A 98 -5.29 -8.64 -0.78
CA HIS A 98 -5.81 -8.85 -2.12
C HIS A 98 -5.58 -10.30 -2.54
N TYR A 99 -6.61 -11.14 -2.41
CA TYR A 99 -6.50 -12.58 -2.62
C TYR A 99 -6.11 -13.02 -4.03
N SER A 100 -6.22 -12.15 -5.04
CA SER A 100 -5.72 -12.42 -6.39
C SER A 100 -4.43 -11.66 -6.73
N MET A 101 -3.64 -11.29 -5.71
CA MET A 101 -2.42 -10.49 -5.90
C MET A 101 -1.40 -11.12 -6.84
N PRO A 102 -1.12 -12.43 -6.80
CA PRO A 102 -0.21 -13.05 -7.77
C PRO A 102 -0.63 -12.84 -9.22
N VAL A 103 -1.93 -13.00 -9.52
CA VAL A 103 -2.46 -12.76 -10.87
C VAL A 103 -2.38 -11.28 -11.25
N LYS A 104 -2.73 -10.38 -10.33
CA LYS A 104 -2.66 -8.93 -10.57
C LYS A 104 -1.25 -8.49 -10.92
N THR A 105 -0.26 -8.93 -10.13
CA THR A 105 1.15 -8.59 -10.36
C THR A 105 1.69 -9.22 -11.65
N MET A 106 1.32 -10.49 -11.92
CA MET A 106 1.69 -11.17 -13.17
C MET A 106 1.19 -10.41 -14.40
N ILE A 107 -0.05 -9.91 -14.38
CA ILE A 107 -0.61 -9.12 -15.48
C ILE A 107 0.22 -7.85 -15.68
N TYR A 108 0.57 -7.13 -14.62
CA TYR A 108 1.37 -5.91 -14.72
C TYR A 108 2.74 -6.15 -15.35
N ASP A 109 3.43 -7.20 -14.92
CA ASP A 109 4.74 -7.53 -15.47
C ASP A 109 4.63 -7.99 -16.91
N ALA A 110 3.62 -8.81 -17.25
CA ALA A 110 3.36 -9.24 -18.62
C ALA A 110 3.04 -8.05 -19.55
N MET A 111 2.28 -7.06 -19.07
CA MET A 111 1.99 -5.84 -19.85
C MET A 111 3.25 -5.05 -20.15
N ASN A 112 4.14 -4.89 -19.18
CA ASN A 112 5.43 -4.22 -19.39
C ASN A 112 6.30 -4.95 -20.40
N TYR A 113 6.42 -6.27 -20.30
CA TYR A 113 7.16 -7.05 -21.29
C TYR A 113 6.51 -6.96 -22.69
N GLY A 114 5.18 -6.99 -22.74
CA GLY A 114 4.46 -6.82 -23.99
C GLY A 114 4.71 -5.46 -24.66
N GLU A 115 4.76 -4.37 -23.87
CA GLU A 115 5.07 -3.03 -24.42
C GLU A 115 6.52 -2.95 -24.90
N GLN A 116 7.48 -3.54 -24.20
CA GLN A 116 8.88 -3.60 -24.65
C GLN A 116 9.01 -4.32 -26.00
N VAL A 117 8.31 -5.45 -26.19
CA VAL A 117 8.27 -6.15 -27.48
C VAL A 117 7.64 -5.28 -28.57
N ASN A 118 6.54 -4.57 -28.25
CA ASN A 118 5.86 -3.67 -29.18
C ASN A 118 6.73 -2.48 -29.57
N GLU A 119 7.50 -1.93 -28.66
CA GLU A 119 8.45 -0.84 -28.93
C GLU A 119 9.61 -1.32 -29.82
N ALA A 120 10.19 -2.49 -29.54
CA ALA A 120 11.21 -3.10 -30.39
C ALA A 120 10.68 -3.29 -31.83
N LYS A 121 9.46 -3.83 -31.97
CA LYS A 121 8.79 -3.98 -33.26
C LYS A 121 8.64 -2.67 -34.03
N LYS A 122 8.17 -1.61 -33.35
CA LYS A 122 8.04 -0.27 -33.96
C LYS A 122 9.38 0.27 -34.42
N GLN A 123 10.43 0.07 -33.61
CA GLN A 123 11.79 0.51 -33.91
C GLN A 123 12.36 -0.20 -35.18
N HIS A 124 12.26 -1.54 -35.22
CA HIS A 124 12.70 -2.33 -36.35
C HIS A 124 11.91 -2.02 -37.64
N GLN A 125 10.59 -1.82 -37.52
CA GLN A 125 9.77 -1.39 -38.67
C GLN A 125 10.19 -0.02 -39.20
N LYS A 126 10.52 0.93 -38.32
CA LYS A 126 11.03 2.24 -38.73
C LYS A 126 12.40 2.15 -39.39
N ASN A 127 13.29 1.35 -38.84
CA ASN A 127 14.65 1.17 -39.34
C ASN A 127 14.72 0.27 -40.57
N LYS A 128 13.71 -0.58 -40.79
CA LYS A 128 13.66 -1.58 -41.85
C LYS A 128 14.86 -2.56 -41.80
N ASP A 129 15.21 -3.02 -40.60
CA ASP A 129 16.45 -3.75 -40.32
C ASP A 129 16.24 -5.24 -40.00
N TYR A 130 15.03 -5.78 -40.20
CA TYR A 130 14.80 -7.22 -40.11
C TYR A 130 15.63 -7.99 -41.10
N LYS A 131 16.28 -9.06 -40.64
CA LYS A 131 17.19 -9.90 -41.43
C LYS A 131 16.50 -11.17 -41.97
N SER A 132 15.34 -11.56 -41.39
CA SER A 132 14.61 -12.77 -41.76
C SER A 132 13.09 -12.56 -41.73
N SER A 133 12.35 -13.51 -42.32
CA SER A 133 10.89 -13.56 -42.23
C SER A 133 10.41 -13.82 -40.81
N ASP A 134 11.17 -14.58 -40.03
CA ASP A 134 10.81 -14.90 -38.63
C ASP A 134 10.90 -13.66 -37.73
N GLU A 135 11.95 -12.84 -37.91
CA GLU A 135 12.08 -11.55 -37.25
C GLU A 135 10.94 -10.60 -37.64
N PHE A 136 10.62 -10.55 -38.92
CA PHE A 136 9.53 -9.72 -39.43
C PHE A 136 8.17 -10.14 -38.84
N LEU A 137 7.89 -11.44 -38.76
CA LEU A 137 6.65 -11.98 -38.21
C LEU A 137 6.54 -11.76 -36.70
N SER A 138 7.61 -12.04 -35.96
CA SER A 138 7.64 -11.85 -34.52
C SER A 138 7.70 -10.37 -34.10
N GLY A 139 8.36 -9.55 -34.95
CA GLY A 139 8.67 -8.16 -34.62
C GLY A 139 9.81 -8.00 -33.60
N PHE A 140 10.56 -9.11 -33.35
CA PHE A 140 11.61 -9.18 -32.35
C PHE A 140 12.78 -9.99 -32.89
N THR A 141 14.02 -9.55 -32.69
CA THR A 141 15.22 -10.19 -33.21
C THR A 141 15.93 -11.03 -32.17
N LEU A 142 16.90 -11.85 -32.56
CA LEU A 142 17.72 -12.62 -31.62
C LEU A 142 18.65 -11.73 -30.78
N GLU A 143 18.97 -10.53 -31.25
CA GLU A 143 19.80 -9.58 -30.51
C GLU A 143 19.02 -8.76 -29.53
N ASP A 144 17.71 -8.63 -29.66
CA ASP A 144 16.87 -7.89 -28.72
C ASP A 144 16.90 -8.50 -27.29
N ARG A 145 16.82 -7.66 -26.32
CA ARG A 145 16.76 -8.06 -24.91
C ARG A 145 15.68 -7.26 -24.19
N LEU A 146 14.93 -7.95 -23.35
CA LEU A 146 13.96 -7.30 -22.48
C LEU A 146 14.64 -6.76 -21.21
N THR A 147 14.23 -5.59 -20.81
CA THR A 147 14.55 -5.04 -19.48
C THR A 147 13.80 -5.82 -18.43
N PRO A 148 14.46 -6.38 -17.41
CA PRO A 148 13.78 -7.06 -16.30
C PRO A 148 12.74 -6.15 -15.62
N VAL A 149 11.59 -6.73 -15.27
CA VAL A 149 10.54 -6.06 -14.51
C VAL A 149 10.42 -6.74 -13.15
N ILE A 150 10.50 -5.97 -12.08
CA ILE A 150 10.36 -6.45 -10.71
C ILE A 150 9.27 -5.64 -10.02
N THR A 151 8.21 -6.31 -9.58
CA THR A 151 7.13 -5.69 -8.82
C THR A 151 7.21 -6.09 -7.36
N ILE A 152 7.23 -5.11 -6.46
CA ILE A 152 7.14 -5.28 -5.02
C ILE A 152 5.70 -4.99 -4.59
N THR A 153 5.08 -5.93 -3.90
CA THR A 153 3.81 -5.75 -3.22
C THR A 153 4.10 -5.24 -1.82
N LEU A 154 3.83 -3.96 -1.56
CA LEU A 154 3.98 -3.35 -0.24
C LEU A 154 2.63 -3.41 0.48
N TYR A 155 2.55 -4.20 1.53
CA TYR A 155 1.35 -4.30 2.36
C TYR A 155 1.43 -3.33 3.54
N LEU A 156 0.50 -2.39 3.61
CA LEU A 156 0.42 -1.35 4.64
C LEU A 156 -0.80 -1.53 5.56
N GLY A 157 -1.35 -2.74 5.59
CA GLY A 157 -2.43 -3.10 6.50
C GLY A 157 -1.93 -3.43 7.91
N THR A 158 -2.85 -3.39 8.86
CA THR A 158 -2.59 -3.70 10.28
C THR A 158 -2.99 -5.12 10.67
N LYS A 159 -3.52 -5.91 9.73
CA LYS A 159 -3.87 -7.32 9.91
C LYS A 159 -2.81 -8.21 9.28
N ASN A 160 -2.70 -9.45 9.73
CA ASN A 160 -1.80 -10.39 9.08
C ASN A 160 -2.19 -10.62 7.61
N TRP A 161 -1.18 -10.75 6.75
CA TRP A 161 -1.40 -11.20 5.37
C TRP A 161 -1.72 -12.68 5.36
N ASP A 162 -2.94 -13.03 4.95
CA ASP A 162 -3.45 -14.40 4.82
C ASP A 162 -3.74 -14.77 3.35
N GLY A 163 -3.40 -13.89 2.41
CA GLY A 163 -3.58 -14.11 0.97
C GLY A 163 -2.47 -14.98 0.36
N PRO A 164 -2.71 -15.54 -0.83
CA PRO A 164 -1.72 -16.32 -1.55
C PRO A 164 -0.51 -15.46 -1.93
N ARG A 165 0.67 -16.08 -1.90
CA ARG A 165 1.95 -15.46 -2.29
C ARG A 165 2.44 -15.94 -3.64
N SER A 166 1.79 -16.97 -4.19
CA SER A 166 2.13 -17.49 -5.51
C SER A 166 0.87 -17.91 -6.28
N LEU A 167 1.02 -18.00 -7.61
CA LEU A 167 -0.07 -18.45 -8.48
C LEU A 167 -0.50 -19.88 -8.15
N VAL A 168 0.46 -20.72 -7.78
CA VAL A 168 0.19 -22.12 -7.43
C VAL A 168 -0.62 -22.26 -6.15
N GLU A 169 -0.40 -21.40 -5.16
CA GLU A 169 -1.21 -21.35 -3.94
C GLU A 169 -2.69 -21.02 -4.21
N MET A 170 -2.99 -20.43 -5.36
CA MET A 170 -4.37 -20.12 -5.78
C MET A 170 -5.05 -21.29 -6.52
N MET A 171 -4.30 -22.36 -6.83
CA MET A 171 -4.80 -23.50 -7.59
C MET A 171 -5.38 -24.57 -6.66
N PRO A 172 -6.36 -25.36 -7.12
CA PRO A 172 -6.82 -26.52 -6.35
C PRO A 172 -5.71 -27.57 -6.26
N HIS A 173 -5.86 -28.52 -5.33
CA HIS A 173 -4.99 -29.69 -5.31
C HIS A 173 -5.03 -30.38 -6.66
N MET A 174 -3.86 -30.65 -7.25
CA MET A 174 -3.72 -31.24 -8.58
C MET A 174 -2.73 -32.39 -8.55
N ASP A 175 -2.78 -33.21 -9.57
CA ASP A 175 -1.83 -34.29 -9.78
C ASP A 175 -0.41 -33.73 -10.00
N GLU A 176 0.57 -34.22 -9.25
CA GLU A 176 1.96 -33.75 -9.28
C GLU A 176 2.59 -33.85 -10.69
N ARG A 177 2.05 -34.67 -11.58
CA ARG A 177 2.50 -34.77 -12.97
C ARG A 177 2.26 -33.50 -13.78
N PHE A 178 1.31 -32.62 -13.37
CA PHE A 178 1.07 -31.34 -14.02
C PHE A 178 2.02 -30.25 -13.52
N ARG A 179 2.56 -30.40 -12.33
CA ARG A 179 3.39 -29.39 -11.66
C ARG A 179 4.54 -28.86 -12.52
N PRO A 180 5.31 -29.68 -13.25
CA PRO A 180 6.42 -29.23 -14.10
C PRO A 180 5.99 -28.35 -15.29
N PHE A 181 4.71 -28.38 -15.65
CA PHE A 181 4.17 -27.62 -16.79
C PHE A 181 3.52 -26.29 -16.39
N ILE A 182 3.47 -25.99 -15.07
CA ILE A 182 2.88 -24.77 -14.54
C ILE A 182 3.99 -23.84 -14.07
N ASN A 183 4.08 -22.69 -14.73
CA ASN A 183 4.96 -21.62 -14.25
C ASN A 183 4.36 -20.97 -13.02
N ASP A 184 5.06 -21.08 -11.88
CA ASP A 184 4.63 -20.41 -10.64
C ASP A 184 5.08 -18.95 -10.67
N TYR A 185 4.13 -18.06 -10.50
CA TYR A 185 4.38 -16.63 -10.38
C TYR A 185 4.27 -16.23 -8.91
N ARG A 186 5.38 -15.77 -8.32
CA ARG A 186 5.46 -15.37 -6.92
C ARG A 186 5.49 -13.85 -6.79
N ILE A 187 4.79 -13.32 -5.79
CA ILE A 187 4.87 -11.91 -5.43
C ILE A 187 6.09 -11.64 -4.52
N ASN A 188 6.71 -10.48 -4.69
CA ASN A 188 7.71 -9.98 -3.76
C ASN A 188 6.99 -9.16 -2.69
N LEU A 189 6.50 -9.84 -1.65
CA LEU A 189 5.71 -9.22 -0.59
C LEU A 189 6.62 -8.57 0.46
N LEU A 190 6.48 -7.26 0.66
CA LEU A 190 7.00 -6.55 1.82
C LEU A 190 5.84 -6.29 2.79
N ASN A 191 5.86 -6.99 3.92
CA ASN A 191 4.87 -6.89 4.98
C ASN A 191 5.54 -6.38 6.26
N PRO A 192 5.26 -5.16 6.73
CA PRO A 192 5.84 -4.60 7.96
C PRO A 192 5.64 -5.48 9.19
N LEU A 193 4.54 -6.25 9.26
CA LEU A 193 4.27 -7.13 10.39
C LEU A 193 5.28 -8.29 10.49
N GLU A 194 5.93 -8.64 9.38
CA GLU A 194 6.93 -9.73 9.28
C GLU A 194 8.38 -9.23 9.44
N ILE A 195 8.60 -7.91 9.44
CA ILE A 195 9.94 -7.32 9.59
C ILE A 195 10.44 -7.58 11.01
N THR A 196 11.63 -8.13 11.13
CA THR A 196 12.30 -8.39 12.42
C THR A 196 13.31 -7.33 12.79
N ASP A 197 13.92 -6.67 11.80
CA ASP A 197 14.95 -5.65 11.99
C ASP A 197 14.61 -4.37 11.21
N PHE A 198 14.09 -3.38 11.91
CA PHE A 198 13.76 -2.06 11.35
C PHE A 198 15.00 -1.14 11.23
N SER A 199 16.15 -1.53 11.78
CA SER A 199 17.38 -0.72 11.68
C SER A 199 17.89 -0.57 10.24
N LYS A 200 17.40 -1.42 9.34
CA LYS A 200 17.67 -1.37 7.90
C LYS A 200 17.00 -0.18 7.20
N PHE A 201 15.97 0.41 7.81
CA PHE A 201 15.30 1.61 7.31
C PHE A 201 15.84 2.87 7.99
N LYS A 202 16.14 3.90 7.21
CA LYS A 202 16.74 5.17 7.68
C LYS A 202 15.83 6.38 7.40
N THR A 203 14.77 6.19 6.63
CA THR A 203 13.79 7.23 6.29
C THR A 203 12.58 7.15 7.22
N GLY A 204 11.54 7.94 6.95
CA GLY A 204 10.23 7.85 7.60
C GLY A 204 9.54 6.48 7.47
N LEU A 205 10.05 5.57 6.62
CA LEU A 205 9.56 4.20 6.55
C LEU A 205 9.78 3.42 7.86
N LYS A 206 10.86 3.70 8.58
CA LYS A 206 11.11 3.05 9.88
C LYS A 206 9.96 3.30 10.86
N PRO A 207 9.68 4.54 11.30
CA PRO A 207 8.60 4.80 12.23
C PRO A 207 7.21 4.39 11.69
N LEU A 208 6.97 4.53 10.38
CA LEU A 208 5.72 4.08 9.77
C LEU A 208 5.54 2.56 9.94
N PHE A 209 6.53 1.76 9.58
CA PHE A 209 6.43 0.29 9.63
C PHE A 209 6.40 -0.22 11.08
N GLU A 210 7.13 0.41 12.00
CA GLU A 210 7.08 0.09 13.43
C GLU A 210 5.69 0.36 14.02
N VAL A 211 5.05 1.47 13.65
CA VAL A 211 3.67 1.79 14.06
C VAL A 211 2.70 0.75 13.48
N LEU A 212 2.77 0.44 12.19
CA LEU A 212 1.89 -0.56 11.57
C LEU A 212 2.02 -1.93 12.24
N LYS A 213 3.24 -2.36 12.55
CA LYS A 213 3.49 -3.63 13.23
C LYS A 213 2.84 -3.71 14.61
N ASN A 214 2.79 -2.61 15.32
CA ASN A 214 2.28 -2.55 16.69
C ASN A 214 0.85 -1.98 16.78
N ALA A 215 0.23 -1.60 15.65
CA ALA A 215 -1.07 -0.93 15.62
C ALA A 215 -2.22 -1.71 16.28
N SER A 216 -2.13 -3.04 16.33
CA SER A 216 -3.13 -3.90 16.98
C SER A 216 -2.95 -4.05 18.50
N ASP A 217 -1.85 -3.55 19.07
CA ASP A 217 -1.52 -3.65 20.51
C ASP A 217 -1.22 -2.25 21.05
N GLU A 218 -2.24 -1.64 21.67
CA GLU A 218 -2.16 -0.28 22.22
C GLU A 218 -1.01 -0.09 23.21
N GLY A 219 -0.74 -1.10 24.04
CA GLY A 219 0.34 -1.06 25.03
C GLY A 219 1.71 -0.99 24.37
N LYS A 220 1.96 -1.89 23.39
CA LYS A 220 3.22 -1.90 22.64
C LYS A 220 3.38 -0.65 21.78
N LEU A 221 2.30 -0.19 21.13
CA LEU A 221 2.34 1.03 20.35
C LEU A 221 2.68 2.26 21.21
N ASN A 222 2.06 2.36 22.40
CA ASN A 222 2.36 3.43 23.34
C ASN A 222 3.81 3.38 23.82
N ASP A 223 4.30 2.21 24.20
CA ASP A 223 5.69 2.02 24.64
C ASP A 223 6.68 2.35 23.51
N LEU A 224 6.41 1.94 22.29
CA LEU A 224 7.20 2.26 21.12
C LEU A 224 7.32 3.78 20.94
N ILE A 225 6.17 4.47 20.81
CA ILE A 225 6.16 5.90 20.49
C ILE A 225 6.78 6.73 21.63
N THR A 226 6.61 6.33 22.88
CA THR A 226 7.08 7.12 24.03
C THR A 226 8.53 6.85 24.43
N LYS A 227 9.09 5.68 24.07
CA LYS A 227 10.43 5.24 24.51
C LYS A 227 11.49 5.29 23.41
N ASP A 228 11.10 5.18 22.13
CA ASP A 228 12.05 5.24 21.02
C ASP A 228 12.29 6.70 20.59
N GLU A 229 13.54 7.13 20.65
CA GLU A 229 13.97 8.49 20.26
C GLU A 229 13.63 8.85 18.83
N THR A 230 13.47 7.86 17.94
CA THR A 230 13.06 8.07 16.54
C THR A 230 11.77 8.88 16.46
N PHE A 231 10.83 8.70 17.40
CA PHE A 231 9.55 9.39 17.42
C PHE A 231 9.61 10.82 17.98
N THR A 232 10.76 11.26 18.48
CA THR A 232 10.91 12.66 18.91
C THR A 232 11.02 13.63 17.74
N ARG A 233 11.38 13.13 16.53
CA ARG A 233 11.58 13.93 15.33
C ARG A 233 11.14 13.14 14.09
N VAL A 234 9.86 13.12 13.80
CA VAL A 234 9.28 12.48 12.62
C VAL A 234 8.89 13.56 11.62
N ASP A 235 9.23 13.38 10.34
CA ASP A 235 8.79 14.32 9.30
C ASP A 235 7.26 14.33 9.15
N VAL A 236 6.72 15.48 8.78
CA VAL A 236 5.27 15.72 8.68
C VAL A 236 4.60 14.74 7.70
N GLU A 237 5.27 14.43 6.59
CA GLU A 237 4.74 13.49 5.58
C GLU A 237 4.60 12.07 6.17
N THR A 238 5.55 11.66 7.00
CA THR A 238 5.50 10.37 7.70
C THR A 238 4.39 10.33 8.75
N VAL A 239 4.16 11.42 9.51
CA VAL A 239 3.02 11.49 10.44
C VAL A 239 1.69 11.44 9.68
N ALA A 240 1.59 12.12 8.54
CA ALA A 240 0.43 12.03 7.65
C ALA A 240 0.21 10.61 7.13
N ALA A 241 1.28 9.90 6.74
CA ALA A 241 1.24 8.51 6.32
C ALA A 241 0.81 7.57 7.47
N ILE A 242 1.31 7.78 8.69
CA ILE A 242 0.88 7.03 9.88
C ILE A 242 -0.62 7.22 10.12
N ASN A 243 -1.11 8.47 10.10
CA ASN A 243 -2.54 8.74 10.24
C ASN A 243 -3.37 8.01 9.17
N LEU A 244 -2.87 8.02 7.92
CA LEU A 244 -3.56 7.41 6.78
C LEU A 244 -3.61 5.88 6.84
N PHE A 245 -2.48 5.24 7.18
CA PHE A 245 -2.35 3.77 7.11
C PHE A 245 -2.71 3.07 8.43
N ALA A 246 -2.35 3.65 9.57
CA ALA A 246 -2.70 3.11 10.88
C ALA A 246 -4.07 3.58 11.37
N GLY A 247 -4.72 4.52 10.68
CA GLY A 247 -6.04 5.04 11.05
C GLY A 247 -6.02 5.89 12.31
N THR A 248 -4.89 6.55 12.61
CA THR A 248 -4.77 7.47 13.75
C THR A 248 -5.22 8.87 13.36
N ASP A 249 -5.50 9.73 14.37
CA ASP A 249 -5.84 11.15 14.18
C ASP A 249 -4.89 12.03 14.99
N ILE A 250 -3.58 11.80 14.79
CA ILE A 250 -2.54 12.59 15.43
C ILE A 250 -2.56 13.98 14.81
N LYS A 251 -2.80 15.01 15.63
CA LYS A 251 -2.80 16.41 15.17
C LYS A 251 -1.37 16.96 15.20
N TYR A 252 -1.03 17.70 14.15
CA TYR A 252 0.25 18.38 13.99
C TYR A 252 0.05 19.66 13.20
N ASP A 253 1.02 20.58 13.26
CA ASP A 253 1.02 21.77 12.41
C ASP A 253 1.67 21.42 11.05
N GLU A 254 0.90 21.54 9.96
CA GLU A 254 1.37 21.27 8.59
C GLU A 254 2.47 22.24 8.11
N LYS A 255 2.73 23.30 8.87
CA LYS A 255 3.80 24.27 8.57
C LYS A 255 5.14 23.88 9.16
N GLU A 256 5.16 22.95 10.08
CA GLU A 256 6.39 22.39 10.64
C GLU A 256 6.95 21.32 9.70
N GLU A 257 8.26 21.24 9.61
CA GLU A 257 8.93 20.18 8.83
C GLU A 257 8.99 18.86 9.63
N VAL A 258 9.01 18.97 10.95
CA VAL A 258 9.24 17.85 11.89
C VAL A 258 8.29 17.93 13.08
N VAL A 259 7.71 16.82 13.43
CA VAL A 259 6.76 16.66 14.55
C VAL A 259 7.42 15.87 15.68
N ASN A 260 7.25 16.34 16.92
CA ASN A 260 7.48 15.49 18.09
C ASN A 260 6.27 14.58 18.28
N MET A 261 6.36 13.38 17.74
CA MET A 261 5.26 12.44 17.73
C MET A 261 4.95 11.90 19.13
N CYS A 262 5.94 11.80 20.04
CA CYS A 262 5.71 11.41 21.43
C CYS A 262 4.71 12.37 22.10
N LYS A 263 4.94 13.67 21.98
CA LYS A 263 4.05 14.70 22.53
C LYS A 263 2.68 14.69 21.84
N ALA A 264 2.66 14.64 20.52
CA ALA A 264 1.42 14.63 19.74
C ALA A 264 0.56 13.39 20.05
N TRP A 265 1.19 12.25 20.34
CA TRP A 265 0.54 11.00 20.77
C TRP A 265 -0.10 11.15 22.16
N ASP A 266 0.62 11.73 23.12
CA ASP A 266 0.07 11.98 24.46
C ASP A 266 -1.15 12.92 24.40
N ASP A 267 -1.07 13.97 23.58
CA ASP A 267 -2.19 14.88 23.37
C ASP A 267 -3.37 14.21 22.64
N HIS A 268 -3.11 13.30 21.72
CA HIS A 268 -4.12 12.48 21.07
C HIS A 268 -4.85 11.58 22.09
N LYS A 269 -4.12 10.89 22.96
CA LYS A 269 -4.69 10.06 24.04
C LYS A 269 -5.55 10.88 25.01
N LYS A 270 -5.05 12.03 25.46
CA LYS A 270 -5.81 12.92 26.36
C LYS A 270 -7.12 13.36 25.75
N ARG A 271 -7.10 13.72 24.46
CA ARG A 271 -8.34 14.08 23.72
C ARG A 271 -9.32 12.90 23.65
N GLY A 272 -8.84 11.71 23.28
CA GLY A 272 -9.68 10.52 23.21
C GLY A 272 -10.37 10.19 24.54
N ILE A 273 -9.63 10.31 25.67
CA ILE A 273 -10.19 10.14 27.02
C ILE A 273 -11.26 11.21 27.31
N GLN A 274 -10.99 12.46 26.98
CA GLN A 274 -11.91 13.57 27.22
C GLN A 274 -13.19 13.44 26.38
N GLU A 275 -13.08 13.06 25.12
CA GLU A 275 -14.21 12.78 24.24
C GLU A 275 -15.04 11.59 24.74
N GLY A 276 -14.38 10.52 25.18
CA GLY A 276 -15.04 9.35 25.78
C GLY A 276 -15.84 9.69 27.03
N ILE A 277 -15.26 10.52 27.93
CA ILE A 277 -15.95 11.00 29.15
C ILE A 277 -17.18 11.84 28.74
N GLN A 278 -17.03 12.75 27.77
CA GLN A 278 -18.13 13.61 27.32
C GLN A 278 -19.26 12.79 26.68
N GLN A 279 -18.95 11.82 25.84
CA GLN A 279 -19.92 10.92 25.22
C GLN A 279 -20.63 10.07 26.28
N GLY A 280 -19.86 9.50 27.23
CA GLY A 280 -20.43 8.72 28.33
C GLY A 280 -21.38 9.53 29.20
N MET A 281 -21.02 10.79 29.49
CA MET A 281 -21.89 11.72 30.26
C MET A 281 -23.17 12.03 29.48
N GLN A 282 -23.10 12.32 28.17
CA GLN A 282 -24.29 12.58 27.35
C GLN A 282 -25.22 11.35 27.27
N GLN A 283 -24.65 10.16 27.07
CA GLN A 283 -25.43 8.93 27.06
C GLN A 283 -26.08 8.64 28.41
N GLY A 284 -25.36 8.85 29.52
CA GLY A 284 -25.89 8.69 30.86
C GLY A 284 -27.05 9.64 31.16
N ILE A 285 -26.93 10.93 30.76
CA ILE A 285 -28.02 11.90 30.87
C ILE A 285 -29.25 11.50 30.08
N GLN A 286 -29.04 11.09 28.83
CA GLN A 286 -30.16 10.62 27.93
C GLN A 286 -30.87 9.41 28.54
N GLN A 287 -30.12 8.41 28.97
CA GLN A 287 -30.69 7.22 29.61
C GLN A 287 -31.43 7.57 30.92
N GLY A 288 -30.84 8.45 31.74
CA GLY A 288 -31.50 8.91 32.96
C GLY A 288 -32.81 9.64 32.70
N ILE A 289 -32.88 10.53 31.72
CA ILE A 289 -34.10 11.21 31.30
C ILE A 289 -35.13 10.19 30.80
N GLN A 290 -34.73 9.23 29.98
CA GLN A 290 -35.65 8.22 29.45
C GLN A 290 -36.22 7.32 30.54
N GLN A 291 -35.39 6.89 31.47
CA GLN A 291 -35.82 6.10 32.63
C GLN A 291 -36.74 6.91 33.56
N GLY A 292 -36.38 8.17 33.84
CA GLY A 292 -37.22 9.07 34.63
C GLY A 292 -38.61 9.30 34.01
N MET A 293 -38.67 9.50 32.71
CA MET A 293 -39.94 9.62 31.98
C MET A 293 -40.78 8.33 32.04
N GLN A 294 -40.15 7.15 31.90
CA GLN A 294 -40.85 5.89 32.05
C GLN A 294 -41.40 5.69 33.47
N GLN A 295 -40.60 5.95 34.48
CA GLN A 295 -41.03 5.86 35.86
C GLN A 295 -42.13 6.86 36.19
N GLY A 296 -42.03 8.10 35.70
CA GLY A 296 -43.07 9.12 35.83
C GLY A 296 -44.38 8.67 35.21
N ARG A 297 -44.38 8.14 34.00
CA ARG A 297 -45.59 7.60 33.37
C ARG A 297 -46.19 6.41 34.11
N CYS A 298 -45.38 5.50 34.65
CA CYS A 298 -45.84 4.40 35.47
C CYS A 298 -46.51 4.88 36.75
N LEU A 299 -45.95 5.88 37.42
CA LEU A 299 -46.54 6.49 38.61
C LEU A 299 -47.82 7.24 38.33
N GLU A 300 -47.91 7.94 37.20
CA GLU A 300 -49.11 8.63 36.77
C GLU A 300 -50.24 7.64 36.48
N VAL A 301 -49.99 6.57 35.73
CA VAL A 301 -50.96 5.49 35.46
C VAL A 301 -51.41 4.83 36.75
N TYR A 302 -50.47 4.57 37.72
CA TYR A 302 -50.78 3.98 39.01
C TYR A 302 -51.71 4.88 39.84
N SER A 303 -51.46 6.20 39.84
CA SER A 303 -52.34 7.18 40.50
C SER A 303 -53.76 7.20 39.90
N LEU A 304 -53.84 7.22 38.55
CA LEU A 304 -55.13 7.23 37.86
C LEU A 304 -55.98 5.97 38.11
N VAL A 305 -55.31 4.81 38.31
CA VAL A 305 -56.00 3.55 38.69
C VAL A 305 -56.45 3.61 40.14
N GLN A 306 -55.67 4.18 41.06
CA GLN A 306 -56.09 4.35 42.48
C GLN A 306 -57.26 5.34 42.64
N ASP A 307 -57.27 6.36 41.79
CA ASP A 307 -58.34 7.40 41.82
C ASP A 307 -59.61 6.95 41.07
N GLY A 308 -59.63 5.74 40.54
CA GLY A 308 -60.80 5.17 39.85
C GLY A 308 -61.13 5.83 38.51
N ILE A 309 -60.12 6.49 37.89
CA ILE A 309 -60.29 7.19 36.60
C ILE A 309 -59.93 6.25 35.43
N LEU A 310 -59.16 5.20 35.67
CA LEU A 310 -58.80 4.10 34.72
C LEU A 310 -59.20 2.76 35.32
#